data_e1a505dbe9896b2c460e59cc42df0066
#
_entry.id   e1a505dbe9896b2c460e59cc42df0066
#
_cell.length_a   1.000
_cell.length_b   1.000
_cell.length_c   1.000
_cell.angle_alpha   90.00
_cell.angle_beta   90.00
_cell.angle_gamma   90.00
#
_symmetry.space_group_name_H-M   'P 1'
#
loop_
_entity.id
_entity.type
_entity.pdbx_description
1 polymer ?
#
loop_
_entity_poly.entity_id
_entity_poly.type
_entity_poly.pdbx_seq_one_letter_code
_entity_poly.pdbx_strand_id
1 'polypeptide(L)'
;MTRRRWPATLTHLDLLRPARRVWTSCLADCRLATLEREVVGVVREDDIAGGLIPSLYFDFLRSRRAAPLGRVLAHNRDDVLTLVGLLGWFGKALTSREELSAAELGGLGRLWEPVDVERALDYYRAALAAGLSGAPAQAVRLNLARWEKRSARWDAACTLWEAAARDAGFDPRPWEELAKFHEHRRRDFVAARSVVDDALGLAEGAGVSSRVRDAFAYRRARLERRLLPRG
;
A
#
# COMPACT_ATOMS: atom_id res chain seq x y z
N MET A 1 -34.74 -0.76 32.99
CA MET A 1 -33.46 -0.81 32.25
C MET A 1 -33.00 0.61 32.01
N THR A 2 -32.02 1.11 32.77
CA THR A 2 -31.41 2.43 32.57
C THR A 2 -30.55 2.42 31.32
N ARG A 3 -30.98 3.11 30.26
CA ARG A 3 -30.14 3.39 29.10
C ARG A 3 -28.95 4.25 29.55
N ARG A 4 -27.82 3.67 29.89
CA ARG A 4 -26.58 4.43 30.07
C ARG A 4 -26.24 5.04 28.70
N ARG A 5 -26.30 6.37 28.62
CA ARG A 5 -25.75 7.08 27.45
C ARG A 5 -24.22 6.90 27.45
N TRP A 6 -23.67 6.47 26.34
CA TRP A 6 -22.22 6.48 26.16
C TRP A 6 -21.71 7.92 26.25
N PRO A 7 -20.55 8.16 26.90
CA PRO A 7 -19.95 9.49 26.91
C PRO A 7 -19.75 9.98 25.47
N ALA A 8 -20.14 11.25 25.21
CA ALA A 8 -20.02 11.86 23.88
C ALA A 8 -18.57 12.03 23.39
N THR A 9 -17.57 11.74 24.22
CA THR A 9 -16.14 11.98 24.00
C THR A 9 -15.29 10.72 24.18
N LEU A 10 -15.82 9.53 23.82
CA LEU A 10 -14.97 8.33 23.78
C LEU A 10 -13.98 8.44 22.60
N THR A 11 -12.70 8.50 22.91
CA THR A 11 -11.65 8.34 21.91
C THR A 11 -11.80 6.94 21.29
N HIS A 12 -12.04 6.90 19.99
CA HIS A 12 -12.21 5.66 19.23
C HIS A 12 -10.99 5.45 18.33
N LEU A 13 -10.35 4.29 18.43
CA LEU A 13 -9.28 3.85 17.57
C LEU A 13 -9.79 2.75 16.64
N ASP A 14 -9.95 3.08 15.36
CA ASP A 14 -10.29 2.11 14.32
C ASP A 14 -9.01 1.48 13.76
N LEU A 15 -8.75 0.21 14.10
CA LEU A 15 -7.56 -0.52 13.62
C LEU A 15 -7.65 -0.97 12.16
N LEU A 16 -8.82 -0.93 11.53
CA LEU A 16 -8.98 -1.35 10.12
C LEU A 16 -8.21 -0.44 9.16
N ARG A 17 -8.23 0.86 9.39
CA ARG A 17 -7.50 1.83 8.54
C ARG A 17 -5.99 1.64 8.60
N PRO A 18 -5.34 1.61 9.77
CA PRO A 18 -3.92 1.32 9.86
C PRO A 18 -3.57 -0.08 9.33
N ALA A 19 -4.37 -1.11 9.63
CA ALA A 19 -4.17 -2.46 9.11
C ALA A 19 -4.14 -2.48 7.57
N ARG A 20 -5.10 -1.84 6.92
CA ARG A 20 -5.13 -1.72 5.45
C ARG A 20 -3.90 -1.00 4.91
N ARG A 21 -3.45 0.07 5.56
CA ARG A 21 -2.24 0.78 5.12
C ARG A 21 -0.99 -0.10 5.20
N VAL A 22 -0.89 -0.92 6.23
CA VAL A 22 0.29 -1.78 6.43
C VAL A 22 0.22 -3.00 5.52
N TRP A 23 -0.88 -3.75 5.48
CA TRP A 23 -0.89 -5.11 4.93
C TRP A 23 -1.60 -5.29 3.58
N THR A 24 -2.31 -4.31 3.02
CA THR A 24 -2.99 -4.49 1.71
C THR A 24 -2.04 -4.88 0.58
N SER A 25 -0.75 -4.58 0.67
CA SER A 25 0.24 -4.93 -0.36
C SER A 25 0.86 -6.32 -0.21
N CYS A 26 0.60 -7.02 0.90
CA CYS A 26 1.23 -8.32 1.20
C CYS A 26 0.26 -9.40 1.67
N LEU A 27 -0.96 -9.06 2.07
CA LEU A 27 -2.01 -10.02 2.41
C LEU A 27 -3.12 -10.02 1.37
N ALA A 28 -3.80 -11.15 1.25
CA ALA A 28 -4.93 -11.32 0.32
C ALA A 28 -6.09 -10.37 0.65
N ASP A 29 -6.35 -10.15 1.94
CA ASP A 29 -7.30 -9.17 2.45
C ASP A 29 -6.91 -8.73 3.88
N CYS A 30 -7.63 -7.73 4.42
CA CYS A 30 -7.45 -7.25 5.79
C CYS A 30 -8.68 -7.57 6.67
N ARG A 31 -9.32 -8.71 6.46
CA ARG A 31 -10.36 -9.20 7.36
C ARG A 31 -9.75 -9.60 8.69
N LEU A 32 -10.53 -9.53 9.76
CA LEU A 32 -10.02 -9.83 11.11
C LEU A 32 -9.43 -11.25 11.19
N ALA A 33 -10.10 -12.25 10.61
CA ALA A 33 -9.60 -13.62 10.57
C ALA A 33 -8.28 -13.79 9.79
N THR A 34 -8.07 -13.01 8.72
CA THR A 34 -6.80 -13.02 7.98
C THR A 34 -5.69 -12.38 8.81
N LEU A 35 -5.96 -11.24 9.44
CA LEU A 35 -5.00 -10.56 10.31
C LEU A 35 -4.67 -11.39 11.56
N GLU A 36 -5.66 -12.09 12.11
CA GLU A 36 -5.46 -12.99 13.24
C GLU A 36 -4.47 -14.10 12.90
N ARG A 37 -4.67 -14.78 11.78
CA ARG A 37 -3.80 -15.87 11.36
C ARG A 37 -2.42 -15.39 10.93
N GLU A 38 -2.35 -14.37 10.09
CA GLU A 38 -1.10 -13.98 9.43
C GLU A 38 -0.24 -13.01 10.25
N VAL A 39 -0.86 -12.23 11.15
CA VAL A 39 -0.16 -11.20 11.93
C VAL A 39 -0.08 -11.55 13.40
N VAL A 40 -1.19 -12.01 13.99
CA VAL A 40 -1.22 -12.39 15.42
C VAL A 40 -0.72 -13.83 15.62
N GLY A 41 -0.78 -14.66 14.57
CA GLY A 41 -0.31 -16.05 14.62
C GLY A 41 -1.28 -17.02 15.33
N VAL A 42 -2.57 -16.66 15.41
CA VAL A 42 -3.61 -17.47 16.05
C VAL A 42 -4.50 -18.12 15.00
N VAL A 43 -4.70 -19.42 15.13
CA VAL A 43 -5.66 -20.19 14.31
C VAL A 43 -6.78 -20.65 15.22
N ARG A 44 -8.02 -20.35 14.88
CA ARG A 44 -9.19 -20.78 15.64
C ARG A 44 -9.57 -22.22 15.24
N GLU A 45 -9.74 -23.03 16.26
CA GLU A 45 -10.41 -24.32 16.12
C GLU A 45 -11.91 -24.12 16.39
N ASP A 46 -12.80 -24.73 15.64
CA ASP A 46 -14.27 -24.67 15.83
C ASP A 46 -14.93 -23.27 15.83
N ASP A 47 -14.41 -22.32 15.04
CA ASP A 47 -15.06 -21.00 14.92
C ASP A 47 -16.38 -21.07 14.15
N ILE A 48 -17.29 -20.14 14.45
CA ILE A 48 -18.56 -19.99 13.72
C ILE A 48 -18.40 -18.95 12.61
N ALA A 49 -18.99 -19.24 11.46
CA ALA A 49 -19.05 -18.21 10.41
C ALA A 49 -19.85 -17.00 10.92
N GLY A 50 -19.25 -15.80 10.88
CA GLY A 50 -19.87 -14.57 11.39
C GLY A 50 -21.27 -14.29 10.78
N GLY A 51 -21.53 -14.76 9.55
CA GLY A 51 -22.84 -14.66 8.92
C GLY A 51 -23.95 -15.51 9.59
N LEU A 52 -23.59 -16.48 10.44
CA LEU A 52 -24.54 -17.29 11.19
C LEU A 52 -24.95 -16.66 12.53
N ILE A 53 -24.20 -15.70 13.04
CA ILE A 53 -24.45 -15.07 14.35
C ILE A 53 -25.85 -14.47 14.47
N PRO A 54 -26.37 -13.72 13.46
CA PRO A 54 -27.73 -13.19 13.56
C PRO A 54 -28.78 -14.29 13.67
N SER A 55 -28.68 -15.40 12.90
CA SER A 55 -29.64 -16.50 12.95
C SER A 55 -29.61 -17.20 14.30
N LEU A 56 -28.45 -17.48 14.88
CA LEU A 56 -28.30 -18.06 16.22
C LEU A 56 -28.92 -17.18 17.31
N TYR A 57 -28.76 -15.85 17.17
CA TYR A 57 -29.36 -14.91 18.10
C TYR A 57 -30.90 -14.89 18.00
N PHE A 58 -31.46 -14.88 16.78
CA PHE A 58 -32.91 -14.95 16.58
C PHE A 58 -33.51 -16.28 17.04
N ASP A 59 -32.79 -17.40 16.87
CA ASP A 59 -33.19 -18.70 17.40
C ASP A 59 -33.23 -18.72 18.92
N PHE A 60 -32.27 -18.09 19.58
CA PHE A 60 -32.32 -17.88 21.01
C PHE A 60 -33.54 -17.05 21.44
N LEU A 61 -33.85 -15.96 20.76
CA LEU A 61 -35.02 -15.14 21.10
C LEU A 61 -36.34 -15.93 21.02
N ARG A 62 -36.46 -16.86 20.05
CA ARG A 62 -37.64 -17.68 19.85
C ARG A 62 -37.70 -18.87 20.81
N SER A 63 -36.62 -19.58 20.95
CA SER A 63 -36.58 -20.87 21.70
C SER A 63 -36.16 -20.71 23.16
N ARG A 64 -35.56 -19.58 23.54
CA ARG A 64 -34.92 -19.33 24.83
C ARG A 64 -33.82 -20.32 25.21
N ARG A 65 -33.32 -21.10 24.25
CA ARG A 65 -32.19 -22.03 24.44
C ARG A 65 -30.88 -21.30 24.31
N ALA A 66 -30.11 -21.15 25.41
CA ALA A 66 -28.88 -20.36 25.44
C ALA A 66 -27.64 -21.13 24.91
N ALA A 67 -27.71 -22.46 24.80
CA ALA A 67 -26.55 -23.30 24.41
C ALA A 67 -25.84 -22.82 23.12
N PRO A 68 -26.54 -22.47 22.02
CA PRO A 68 -25.87 -21.97 20.80
C PRO A 68 -25.15 -20.62 20.98
N LEU A 69 -25.56 -19.80 21.96
CA LEU A 69 -24.94 -18.50 22.24
C LEU A 69 -23.52 -18.63 22.82
N GLY A 70 -23.19 -19.77 23.44
CA GLY A 70 -21.83 -20.02 23.96
C GLY A 70 -20.78 -19.86 22.85
N ARG A 71 -21.05 -20.39 21.65
CA ARG A 71 -20.15 -20.23 20.48
C ARG A 71 -20.08 -18.80 19.99
N VAL A 72 -21.20 -18.04 20.01
CA VAL A 72 -21.22 -16.62 19.64
C VAL A 72 -20.38 -15.79 20.64
N LEU A 73 -20.47 -16.10 21.93
CA LEU A 73 -19.67 -15.42 22.96
C LEU A 73 -18.18 -15.76 22.84
N ALA A 74 -17.84 -17.01 22.53
CA ALA A 74 -16.48 -17.43 22.27
C ALA A 74 -15.89 -16.68 21.05
N HIS A 75 -16.60 -16.69 19.92
CA HIS A 75 -16.23 -15.94 18.73
C HIS A 75 -15.96 -14.44 19.03
N ASN A 76 -16.89 -13.78 19.71
CA ASN A 76 -16.76 -12.36 20.06
C ASN A 76 -15.58 -12.10 21.02
N ARG A 77 -15.32 -13.01 21.97
CA ARG A 77 -14.13 -12.95 22.84
C ARG A 77 -12.86 -12.99 22.00
N ASP A 78 -12.77 -13.93 21.06
CA ASP A 78 -11.59 -14.13 20.23
C ASP A 78 -11.37 -12.96 19.29
N ASP A 79 -12.44 -12.34 18.76
CA ASP A 79 -12.36 -11.08 18.02
C ASP A 79 -11.75 -9.95 18.85
N VAL A 80 -12.15 -9.80 20.12
CA VAL A 80 -11.60 -8.79 21.01
C VAL A 80 -10.13 -9.07 21.31
N LEU A 81 -9.76 -10.33 21.57
CA LEU A 81 -8.35 -10.72 21.80
C LEU A 81 -7.49 -10.46 20.57
N THR A 82 -7.98 -10.73 19.37
CA THR A 82 -7.30 -10.39 18.12
C THR A 82 -7.06 -8.89 17.97
N LEU A 83 -8.05 -8.05 18.30
CA LEU A 83 -7.87 -6.60 18.28
C LEU A 83 -6.80 -6.14 19.28
N VAL A 84 -6.74 -6.74 20.47
CA VAL A 84 -5.69 -6.46 21.46
C VAL A 84 -4.32 -6.90 20.92
N GLY A 85 -4.23 -8.10 20.30
CA GLY A 85 -3.01 -8.60 19.65
C GLY A 85 -2.50 -7.65 18.55
N LEU A 86 -3.40 -7.18 17.68
CA LEU A 86 -3.08 -6.21 16.64
C LEU A 86 -2.60 -4.87 17.22
N LEU A 87 -3.23 -4.39 18.29
CA LEU A 87 -2.79 -3.17 18.97
C LEU A 87 -1.38 -3.35 19.56
N GLY A 88 -1.11 -4.52 20.16
CA GLY A 88 0.22 -4.90 20.64
C GLY A 88 1.27 -4.92 19.52
N TRP A 89 0.91 -5.51 18.37
CA TRP A 89 1.77 -5.49 17.17
C TRP A 89 2.12 -4.06 16.75
N PHE A 90 1.12 -3.18 16.62
CA PHE A 90 1.38 -1.77 16.28
C PHE A 90 2.27 -1.09 17.31
N GLY A 91 2.05 -1.32 18.61
CA GLY A 91 2.90 -0.79 19.68
C GLY A 91 4.36 -1.22 19.49
N LYS A 92 4.60 -2.53 19.26
CA LYS A 92 5.94 -3.07 19.01
C LYS A 92 6.55 -2.52 17.72
N ALA A 93 5.81 -2.50 16.62
CA ALA A 93 6.27 -2.02 15.32
C ALA A 93 6.68 -0.54 15.31
N LEU A 94 6.10 0.27 16.20
CA LEU A 94 6.44 1.70 16.33
C LEU A 94 7.68 1.94 17.20
N THR A 95 8.08 0.96 18.01
CA THR A 95 9.23 1.07 18.93
C THR A 95 10.45 0.27 18.47
N SER A 96 10.24 -0.85 17.74
CA SER A 96 11.30 -1.70 17.20
C SER A 96 11.03 -2.06 15.75
N ARG A 97 12.06 -1.97 14.89
CA ARG A 97 11.98 -2.29 13.46
C ARG A 97 12.64 -3.63 13.10
N GLU A 98 13.35 -4.25 14.04
CA GLU A 98 14.25 -5.37 13.78
C GLU A 98 13.54 -6.64 13.29
N GLU A 99 12.28 -6.81 13.70
CA GLU A 99 11.50 -8.00 13.34
C GLU A 99 10.49 -7.75 12.20
N LEU A 100 10.49 -6.54 11.63
CA LEU A 100 9.54 -6.19 10.58
C LEU A 100 10.01 -6.66 9.21
N SER A 101 9.13 -7.28 8.46
CA SER A 101 9.37 -7.61 7.06
C SER A 101 9.48 -6.36 6.18
N ALA A 102 10.14 -6.49 5.03
CA ALA A 102 10.24 -5.42 4.05
C ALA A 102 8.86 -4.85 3.64
N ALA A 103 7.84 -5.71 3.55
CA ALA A 103 6.47 -5.31 3.20
C ALA A 103 5.82 -4.49 4.31
N GLU A 104 6.00 -4.88 5.58
CA GLU A 104 5.49 -4.15 6.74
C GLU A 104 6.17 -2.80 6.91
N LEU A 105 7.49 -2.74 6.71
CA LEU A 105 8.23 -1.47 6.67
C LEU A 105 7.65 -0.52 5.61
N GLY A 106 7.43 -1.01 4.39
CA GLY A 106 6.77 -0.23 3.33
C GLY A 106 5.36 0.22 3.71
N GLY A 107 4.62 -0.64 4.40
CA GLY A 107 3.29 -0.37 4.92
C GLY A 107 3.26 0.70 6.01
N LEU A 108 4.21 0.64 6.95
CA LEU A 108 4.38 1.67 7.98
C LEU A 108 4.79 3.02 7.38
N GLY A 109 5.61 3.02 6.32
CA GLY A 109 5.87 4.24 5.56
C GLY A 109 4.58 4.89 5.05
N ARG A 110 3.67 4.09 4.45
CA ARG A 110 2.35 4.58 4.03
C ARG A 110 1.47 5.06 5.19
N LEU A 111 1.62 4.44 6.36
CA LEU A 111 0.88 4.83 7.55
C LEU A 111 1.33 6.20 8.08
N TRP A 112 2.64 6.43 8.10
CA TRP A 112 3.24 7.68 8.59
C TRP A 112 3.14 8.85 7.61
N GLU A 113 3.04 8.60 6.30
CA GLU A 113 3.12 9.63 5.27
C GLU A 113 2.17 10.84 5.47
N PRO A 114 0.91 10.67 5.93
CA PRO A 114 0.02 11.81 6.18
C PRO A 114 0.28 12.56 7.49
N VAL A 115 1.12 12.03 8.37
CA VAL A 115 1.33 12.55 9.74
C VAL A 115 2.77 13.06 9.91
N ASP A 116 3.74 12.26 9.50
CA ASP A 116 5.17 12.53 9.65
C ASP A 116 5.91 12.00 8.42
N VAL A 117 6.22 12.92 7.51
CA VAL A 117 6.84 12.61 6.23
C VAL A 117 8.26 12.09 6.40
N GLU A 118 9.05 12.70 7.28
CA GLU A 118 10.45 12.28 7.48
C GLU A 118 10.49 10.83 7.97
N ARG A 119 9.65 10.50 8.94
CA ARG A 119 9.51 9.13 9.42
C ARG A 119 9.02 8.18 8.33
N ALA A 120 8.08 8.60 7.48
CA ALA A 120 7.63 7.80 6.35
C ALA A 120 8.75 7.49 5.36
N LEU A 121 9.58 8.48 5.03
CA LEU A 121 10.73 8.32 4.13
C LEU A 121 11.76 7.36 4.72
N ASP A 122 11.99 7.40 6.04
CA ASP A 122 12.89 6.46 6.72
C ASP A 122 12.38 5.02 6.66
N TYR A 123 11.07 4.82 6.85
CA TYR A 123 10.46 3.50 6.69
C TYR A 123 10.53 3.01 5.24
N TYR A 124 10.33 3.88 4.25
CA TYR A 124 10.45 3.52 2.84
C TYR A 124 11.87 3.10 2.46
N ARG A 125 12.89 3.84 2.95
CA ARG A 125 14.30 3.49 2.73
C ARG A 125 14.64 2.15 3.40
N ALA A 126 14.18 1.95 4.65
CA ALA A 126 14.37 0.70 5.36
C ALA A 126 13.70 -0.49 4.64
N ALA A 127 12.51 -0.32 4.07
CA ALA A 127 11.83 -1.35 3.29
C ALA A 127 12.64 -1.79 2.06
N LEU A 128 13.20 -0.83 1.31
CA LEU A 128 14.05 -1.13 0.15
C LEU A 128 15.36 -1.79 0.58
N ALA A 129 15.98 -1.35 1.68
CA ALA A 129 17.19 -1.95 2.23
C ALA A 129 16.94 -3.38 2.74
N ALA A 130 15.74 -3.68 3.25
CA ALA A 130 15.31 -5.01 3.66
C ALA A 130 14.89 -5.92 2.48
N GLY A 131 15.09 -5.49 1.23
CA GLY A 131 14.85 -6.31 0.05
C GLY A 131 13.41 -6.27 -0.49
N LEU A 132 12.63 -5.21 -0.20
CA LEU A 132 11.32 -5.03 -0.83
C LEU A 132 11.46 -5.06 -2.35
N SER A 133 10.63 -5.86 -3.03
CA SER A 133 10.71 -6.10 -4.47
C SER A 133 9.34 -6.03 -5.15
N GLY A 134 9.32 -6.03 -6.49
CA GLY A 134 8.12 -6.03 -7.31
C GLY A 134 7.28 -4.76 -7.20
N ALA A 135 5.97 -4.87 -7.39
CA ALA A 135 5.05 -3.74 -7.38
C ALA A 135 5.06 -2.91 -6.08
N PRO A 136 5.20 -3.50 -4.87
CA PRO A 136 5.37 -2.73 -3.65
C PRO A 136 6.64 -1.87 -3.62
N ALA A 137 7.76 -2.39 -4.11
CA ALA A 137 9.02 -1.63 -4.21
C ALA A 137 8.91 -0.48 -5.19
N GLN A 138 8.30 -0.73 -6.36
CA GLN A 138 8.02 0.30 -7.35
C GLN A 138 7.19 1.44 -6.75
N ALA A 139 6.11 1.13 -6.01
CA ALA A 139 5.29 2.13 -5.34
C ALA A 139 6.09 2.93 -4.29
N VAL A 140 6.95 2.28 -3.52
CA VAL A 140 7.82 2.93 -2.53
C VAL A 140 8.83 3.86 -3.21
N ARG A 141 9.49 3.41 -4.30
CA ARG A 141 10.42 4.25 -5.07
C ARG A 141 9.74 5.48 -5.65
N LEU A 142 8.52 5.32 -6.19
CA LEU A 142 7.73 6.45 -6.70
C LEU A 142 7.36 7.46 -5.60
N ASN A 143 7.04 6.99 -4.39
CA ASN A 143 6.79 7.86 -3.26
C ASN A 143 8.06 8.62 -2.84
N LEU A 144 9.20 7.93 -2.69
CA LEU A 144 10.47 8.57 -2.41
C LEU A 144 10.84 9.60 -3.49
N ALA A 145 10.75 9.24 -4.78
CA ALA A 145 11.05 10.13 -5.89
C ALA A 145 10.16 11.38 -5.90
N ARG A 146 8.89 11.26 -5.52
CA ARG A 146 7.99 12.41 -5.37
C ARG A 146 8.51 13.42 -4.35
N TRP A 147 9.02 12.96 -3.22
CA TRP A 147 9.58 13.81 -2.17
C TRP A 147 10.94 14.40 -2.56
N GLU A 148 11.82 13.61 -3.21
CA GLU A 148 13.08 14.10 -3.77
C GLU A 148 12.83 15.22 -4.79
N LYS A 149 11.86 15.01 -5.70
CA LYS A 149 11.41 16.03 -6.67
C LYS A 149 10.91 17.31 -6.01
N ARG A 150 10.07 17.20 -4.95
CA ARG A 150 9.57 18.36 -4.20
C ARG A 150 10.66 19.14 -3.51
N SER A 151 11.69 18.45 -3.05
CA SER A 151 12.90 19.04 -2.44
C SER A 151 13.92 19.51 -3.48
N ALA A 152 13.56 19.55 -4.76
CA ALA A 152 14.43 19.90 -5.89
C ALA A 152 15.70 19.02 -6.03
N ARG A 153 15.76 17.86 -5.37
CA ARG A 153 16.83 16.87 -5.52
C ARG A 153 16.59 15.98 -6.73
N TRP A 154 16.74 16.59 -7.91
CA TRP A 154 16.31 16.00 -9.19
C TRP A 154 17.09 14.75 -9.58
N ASP A 155 18.40 14.69 -9.30
CA ASP A 155 19.23 13.53 -9.62
C ASP A 155 18.85 12.31 -8.76
N ALA A 156 18.58 12.54 -7.47
CA ALA A 156 18.05 11.50 -6.58
C ALA A 156 16.66 11.00 -7.04
N ALA A 157 15.78 11.91 -7.47
CA ALA A 157 14.50 11.53 -8.03
C ALA A 157 14.65 10.71 -9.31
N CYS A 158 15.58 11.10 -10.21
CA CYS A 158 15.87 10.38 -11.44
C CYS A 158 16.32 8.94 -11.16
N THR A 159 17.29 8.74 -10.27
CA THR A 159 17.77 7.40 -9.86
C THR A 159 16.62 6.52 -9.35
N LEU A 160 15.71 7.11 -8.57
CA LEU A 160 14.54 6.38 -8.05
C LEU A 160 13.54 6.02 -9.15
N TRP A 161 13.30 6.90 -10.13
CA TRP A 161 12.45 6.59 -11.28
C TRP A 161 13.07 5.52 -12.18
N GLU A 162 14.38 5.58 -12.45
CA GLU A 162 15.10 4.53 -13.20
C GLU A 162 15.01 3.17 -12.51
N ALA A 163 15.15 3.14 -11.18
CA ALA A 163 15.00 1.91 -10.43
C ALA A 163 13.54 1.41 -10.46
N ALA A 164 12.56 2.30 -10.33
CA ALA A 164 11.14 1.95 -10.40
C ALA A 164 10.72 1.45 -11.80
N ALA A 165 11.34 1.98 -12.86
CA ALA A 165 11.10 1.53 -14.23
C ALA A 165 11.61 0.10 -14.50
N ARG A 166 12.61 -0.36 -13.74
CA ARG A 166 13.19 -1.71 -13.81
C ARG A 166 12.49 -2.74 -12.92
N ASP A 167 11.62 -2.31 -12.01
CA ASP A 167 10.85 -3.23 -11.19
C ASP A 167 9.89 -4.09 -12.03
N ALA A 168 9.48 -5.22 -11.50
CA ALA A 168 8.60 -6.15 -12.20
C ALA A 168 7.23 -5.51 -12.51
N GLY A 169 6.81 -5.68 -13.77
CA GLY A 169 5.57 -5.14 -14.30
C GLY A 169 5.72 -3.70 -14.84
N PHE A 170 5.00 -3.43 -15.93
CA PHE A 170 5.01 -2.10 -16.56
C PHE A 170 4.10 -1.14 -15.78
N ASP A 171 4.68 -0.07 -15.26
CA ASP A 171 3.98 1.09 -14.71
C ASP A 171 4.38 2.32 -15.54
N PRO A 172 3.45 3.07 -16.14
CA PRO A 172 3.78 4.23 -16.96
C PRO A 172 4.39 5.39 -16.17
N ARG A 173 4.12 5.49 -14.86
CA ARG A 173 4.48 6.64 -14.03
C ARG A 173 5.97 6.95 -13.98
N PRO A 174 6.89 6.00 -13.71
CA PRO A 174 8.32 6.30 -13.70
C PRO A 174 8.82 6.73 -15.06
N TRP A 175 8.35 6.11 -16.16
CA TRP A 175 8.71 6.48 -17.51
C TRP A 175 8.27 7.88 -17.91
N GLU A 176 7.06 8.27 -17.51
CA GLU A 176 6.56 9.63 -17.71
C GLU A 176 7.42 10.67 -16.99
N GLU A 177 7.81 10.41 -15.73
CA GLU A 177 8.61 11.33 -14.95
C GLU A 177 10.06 11.41 -15.47
N LEU A 178 10.65 10.31 -15.90
CA LEU A 178 11.96 10.29 -16.56
C LEU A 178 11.95 11.09 -17.87
N ALA A 179 10.95 10.86 -18.73
CA ALA A 179 10.81 11.62 -19.97
C ALA A 179 10.64 13.13 -19.70
N LYS A 180 9.83 13.52 -18.71
CA LYS A 180 9.67 14.92 -18.29
C LYS A 180 10.96 15.51 -17.74
N PHE A 181 11.73 14.74 -16.96
CA PHE A 181 13.00 15.17 -16.40
C PHE A 181 14.03 15.49 -17.49
N HIS A 182 14.25 14.56 -18.43
CA HIS A 182 15.16 14.78 -19.54
C HIS A 182 14.70 15.92 -20.44
N GLU A 183 13.39 16.00 -20.77
CA GLU A 183 12.86 17.03 -21.65
C GLU A 183 12.92 18.45 -21.04
N HIS A 184 12.55 18.61 -19.78
CA HIS A 184 12.33 19.94 -19.20
C HIS A 184 13.46 20.41 -18.29
N ARG A 185 14.16 19.49 -17.60
CA ARG A 185 15.24 19.85 -16.68
C ARG A 185 16.61 19.74 -17.31
N ARG A 186 16.90 18.62 -17.95
CA ARG A 186 18.16 18.40 -18.63
C ARG A 186 18.21 19.02 -20.02
N ARG A 187 17.04 19.29 -20.62
CA ARG A 187 16.88 19.71 -22.03
C ARG A 187 17.56 18.75 -23.01
N ASP A 188 17.67 17.50 -22.61
CA ASP A 188 18.19 16.40 -23.41
C ASP A 188 17.02 15.69 -24.10
N PHE A 189 16.70 16.15 -25.30
CA PHE A 189 15.59 15.61 -26.09
C PHE A 189 15.89 14.22 -26.66
N VAL A 190 17.19 13.89 -26.82
CA VAL A 190 17.61 12.55 -27.28
C VAL A 190 17.35 11.54 -26.18
N ALA A 191 17.81 11.79 -24.97
CA ALA A 191 17.53 10.93 -23.81
C ALA A 191 16.04 10.84 -23.50
N ALA A 192 15.31 11.97 -23.58
CA ALA A 192 13.85 11.97 -23.38
C ALA A 192 13.14 11.07 -24.40
N ARG A 193 13.57 11.07 -25.66
CA ARG A 193 13.01 10.21 -26.71
C ARG A 193 13.33 8.75 -26.45
N SER A 194 14.57 8.41 -26.09
CA SER A 194 14.97 7.04 -25.77
C SER A 194 14.10 6.45 -24.67
N VAL A 195 13.87 7.20 -23.56
CA VAL A 195 12.97 6.80 -22.48
C VAL A 195 11.55 6.51 -22.97
N VAL A 196 11.04 7.32 -23.90
CA VAL A 196 9.70 7.13 -24.47
C VAL A 196 9.64 5.91 -25.40
N ASP A 197 10.68 5.67 -26.19
CA ASP A 197 10.78 4.50 -27.08
C ASP A 197 10.83 3.20 -26.25
N ASP A 198 11.62 3.17 -25.17
CA ASP A 198 11.69 2.05 -24.23
C ASP A 198 10.33 1.79 -23.57
N ALA A 199 9.65 2.85 -23.11
CA ALA A 199 8.33 2.73 -22.51
C ALA A 199 7.30 2.16 -23.48
N LEU A 200 7.31 2.57 -24.77
CA LEU A 200 6.41 2.07 -25.79
C LEU A 200 6.67 0.58 -26.07
N GLY A 201 7.95 0.18 -26.22
CA GLY A 201 8.31 -1.23 -26.44
C GLY A 201 7.83 -2.15 -25.30
N LEU A 202 7.98 -1.72 -24.05
CA LEU A 202 7.50 -2.48 -22.90
C LEU A 202 5.96 -2.49 -22.78
N ALA A 203 5.32 -1.37 -23.13
CA ALA A 203 3.85 -1.24 -23.08
C ALA A 203 3.14 -2.15 -24.08
N GLU A 204 3.76 -2.47 -25.23
CA GLU A 204 3.23 -3.42 -26.22
C GLU A 204 3.11 -4.82 -25.64
N GLY A 205 4.13 -5.29 -24.90
CA GLY A 205 4.15 -6.61 -24.25
C GLY A 205 3.28 -6.72 -23.00
N ALA A 206 2.97 -5.61 -22.34
CA ALA A 206 2.29 -5.58 -21.04
C ALA A 206 0.75 -5.46 -21.12
N GLY A 207 0.15 -5.40 -22.31
CA GLY A 207 -1.31 -5.32 -22.47
C GLY A 207 -1.94 -4.05 -21.90
N VAL A 208 -1.18 -2.94 -21.81
CA VAL A 208 -1.68 -1.66 -21.27
C VAL A 208 -2.72 -1.03 -22.21
N SER A 209 -3.58 -0.16 -21.64
CA SER A 209 -4.63 0.52 -22.38
C SER A 209 -4.07 1.37 -23.54
N SER A 210 -4.84 1.51 -24.62
CA SER A 210 -4.49 2.38 -25.76
C SER A 210 -4.18 3.81 -25.30
N ARG A 211 -4.93 4.33 -24.33
CA ARG A 211 -4.73 5.68 -23.79
C ARG A 211 -3.29 5.92 -23.29
N VAL A 212 -2.69 4.94 -22.63
CA VAL A 212 -1.30 5.04 -22.13
C VAL A 212 -0.33 5.04 -23.30
N ARG A 213 -0.50 4.13 -24.27
CA ARG A 213 0.33 4.07 -25.48
C ARG A 213 0.22 5.34 -26.30
N ASP A 214 -0.99 5.86 -26.49
CA ASP A 214 -1.24 7.10 -27.24
C ASP A 214 -0.55 8.31 -26.59
N ALA A 215 -0.53 8.38 -25.26
CA ALA A 215 0.16 9.45 -24.53
C ALA A 215 1.69 9.42 -24.77
N PHE A 216 2.32 8.25 -24.76
CA PHE A 216 3.74 8.10 -25.08
C PHE A 216 4.02 8.35 -26.56
N ALA A 217 3.18 7.86 -27.48
CA ALA A 217 3.32 8.10 -28.92
C ALA A 217 3.22 9.59 -29.24
N TYR A 218 2.27 10.31 -28.64
CA TYR A 218 2.17 11.77 -28.79
C TYR A 218 3.43 12.49 -28.29
N ARG A 219 3.99 12.07 -27.14
CA ARG A 219 5.23 12.65 -26.60
C ARG A 219 6.39 12.37 -27.54
N ARG A 220 6.51 11.16 -28.09
CA ARG A 220 7.52 10.80 -29.07
C ARG A 220 7.49 11.74 -30.28
N ALA A 221 6.35 11.86 -30.93
CA ALA A 221 6.17 12.72 -32.09
C ALA A 221 6.51 14.20 -31.81
N ARG A 222 6.23 14.69 -30.60
CA ARG A 222 6.61 16.04 -30.17
C ARG A 222 8.12 16.19 -29.99
N LEU A 223 8.81 15.20 -29.43
CA LEU A 223 10.25 15.19 -29.23
C LEU A 223 10.99 15.10 -30.57
N GLU A 224 10.50 14.27 -31.50
CA GLU A 224 11.04 14.18 -32.87
C GLU A 224 11.03 15.53 -33.58
N ARG A 225 9.92 16.26 -33.51
CA ARG A 225 9.82 17.64 -34.06
C ARG A 225 10.83 18.62 -33.46
N ARG A 226 11.22 18.42 -32.19
CA ARG A 226 12.23 19.25 -31.51
C ARG A 226 13.65 18.88 -31.90
N LEU A 227 13.89 17.65 -32.33
CA LEU A 227 15.18 17.14 -32.77
C LEU A 227 15.48 17.44 -34.24
N LEU A 228 14.45 17.76 -35.03
CA LEU A 228 14.65 18.19 -36.41
C LEU A 228 15.41 19.54 -36.43
N PRO A 229 16.43 19.67 -37.32
CA PRO A 229 17.10 20.94 -37.49
C PRO A 229 16.06 22.02 -37.89
N ARG A 230 16.12 23.15 -37.24
CA ARG A 230 15.37 24.34 -37.69
C ARG A 230 16.08 24.84 -38.95
N GLY A 231 15.45 24.62 -40.09
CA GLY A 231 15.89 25.19 -41.36
C GLY A 231 15.95 26.74 -41.28
#